data_6a6426145e608709f1c68aec8d5e358f
#
_entry.id   6a6426145e608709f1c68aec8d5e358f
#
_cell.length_a   1.000
_cell.length_b   1.000
_cell.length_c   1.000
_cell.angle_alpha   90.00
_cell.angle_beta   90.00
_cell.angle_gamma   90.00
#
_symmetry.space_group_name_H-M   'P 1'
#
loop_
_entity.id
_entity.type
_entity.pdbx_description
1 polymer ?
#
loop_
_entity_poly.entity_id
_entity_poly.type
_entity_poly.pdbx_seq_one_letter_code
_entity_poly.pdbx_strand_id
1 'polypeptide(L)'
;MSDTSYLGWPFFEEHHRTLASTLDAWAEQHMTALTINEHEDLDGTCVALVRALGDAGFTGYAVPASGGGNHEKLDVRTLCIIRETLARHSALADFAFAMQGLGSGPISLYGSEQQQTNYLNAVALGQKISAFSLSEPNAGSDVAAMTCAAERDGDEWVLNGTKTWISNAGIADLHRFRTLQ
;
A
#
# COMPACT_ATOMS: atom_id res chain seq x y z
N MET A 1 -26.79 -0.96 2.76
CA MET A 1 -26.27 0.13 1.87
C MET A 1 -25.41 1.02 2.74
N SER A 2 -24.15 1.24 2.37
CA SER A 2 -23.27 2.17 3.08
C SER A 2 -23.67 3.61 2.74
N ASP A 3 -23.52 4.51 3.72
CA ASP A 3 -23.76 5.94 3.51
C ASP A 3 -22.62 6.55 2.69
N THR A 4 -22.92 7.01 1.48
CA THR A 4 -21.99 7.71 0.58
C THR A 4 -22.35 9.19 0.43
N SER A 5 -23.29 9.72 1.25
CA SER A 5 -23.76 11.10 1.16
C SER A 5 -22.65 12.14 1.34
N TYR A 6 -21.59 11.78 2.08
CA TYR A 6 -20.41 12.64 2.28
C TYR A 6 -19.68 13.01 0.97
N LEU A 7 -19.79 12.18 -0.08
CA LEU A 7 -19.22 12.49 -1.40
C LEU A 7 -19.86 13.73 -2.06
N GLY A 8 -21.03 14.15 -1.57
CA GLY A 8 -21.68 15.43 -1.95
C GLY A 8 -21.11 16.66 -1.24
N TRP A 9 -20.24 16.50 -0.27
CA TRP A 9 -19.63 17.62 0.48
C TRP A 9 -18.64 18.40 -0.39
N PRO A 10 -18.39 19.68 -0.09
CA PRO A 10 -17.52 20.55 -0.90
C PRO A 10 -16.03 20.13 -0.91
N PHE A 11 -15.64 19.15 -0.08
CA PHE A 11 -14.31 18.58 -0.05
C PHE A 11 -14.03 17.59 -1.19
N PHE A 12 -15.09 17.08 -1.85
CA PHE A 12 -14.97 16.07 -2.89
C PHE A 12 -15.32 16.65 -4.26
N GLU A 13 -14.48 16.36 -5.23
CA GLU A 13 -14.58 16.78 -6.61
C GLU A 13 -15.21 15.66 -7.47
N GLU A 14 -15.50 15.94 -8.73
CA GLU A 14 -16.14 14.96 -9.62
C GLU A 14 -15.30 13.70 -9.81
N HIS A 15 -13.97 13.83 -9.91
CA HIS A 15 -13.09 12.67 -10.04
C HIS A 15 -13.14 11.74 -8.83
N HIS A 16 -13.36 12.26 -7.62
CA HIS A 16 -13.56 11.44 -6.41
C HIS A 16 -14.84 10.61 -6.48
N ARG A 17 -15.95 11.22 -6.93
CA ARG A 17 -17.24 10.54 -7.10
C ARG A 17 -17.17 9.47 -8.18
N THR A 18 -16.54 9.79 -9.30
CA THR A 18 -16.30 8.84 -10.39
C THR A 18 -15.45 7.66 -9.92
N LEU A 19 -14.35 7.93 -9.22
CA LEU A 19 -13.50 6.88 -8.67
C LEU A 19 -14.26 5.97 -7.70
N ALA A 20 -15.02 6.54 -6.76
CA ALA A 20 -15.82 5.77 -5.81
C ALA A 20 -16.78 4.80 -6.52
N SER A 21 -17.54 5.30 -7.51
CA SER A 21 -18.49 4.47 -8.26
C SER A 21 -17.82 3.42 -9.15
N THR A 22 -16.70 3.78 -9.79
CA THR A 22 -15.95 2.85 -10.66
C THR A 22 -15.34 1.71 -9.85
N LEU A 23 -14.72 2.05 -8.70
CA LEU A 23 -14.12 1.05 -7.84
C LEU A 23 -15.17 0.14 -7.18
N ASP A 24 -16.31 0.71 -6.74
CA ASP A 24 -17.40 -0.05 -6.16
C ASP A 24 -17.95 -1.10 -7.14
N ALA A 25 -18.24 -0.68 -8.37
CA ALA A 25 -18.68 -1.59 -9.44
C ALA A 25 -17.64 -2.67 -9.77
N TRP A 26 -16.37 -2.31 -9.82
CA TRP A 26 -15.29 -3.27 -10.05
C TRP A 26 -15.19 -4.27 -8.89
N ALA A 27 -15.29 -3.80 -7.66
CA ALA A 27 -15.23 -4.66 -6.47
C ALA A 27 -16.43 -5.61 -6.39
N GLU A 28 -17.65 -5.15 -6.68
CA GLU A 28 -18.84 -6.01 -6.77
C GLU A 28 -18.64 -7.17 -7.75
N GLN A 29 -17.99 -6.90 -8.88
CA GLN A 29 -17.79 -7.89 -9.93
C GLN A 29 -16.68 -8.89 -9.61
N HIS A 30 -15.60 -8.48 -8.93
CA HIS A 30 -14.37 -9.27 -8.85
C HIS A 30 -14.08 -9.83 -7.45
N MET A 31 -14.56 -9.17 -6.38
CA MET A 31 -14.07 -9.43 -5.03
C MET A 31 -14.38 -10.85 -4.55
N THR A 32 -15.59 -11.36 -4.82
CA THR A 32 -15.98 -12.72 -4.41
C THR A 32 -15.05 -13.79 -4.98
N ALA A 33 -14.66 -13.65 -6.25
CA ALA A 33 -13.75 -14.60 -6.88
C ALA A 33 -12.30 -14.48 -6.38
N LEU A 34 -11.85 -13.23 -6.13
CA LEU A 34 -10.49 -12.96 -5.66
C LEU A 34 -10.26 -13.41 -4.22
N THR A 35 -11.29 -13.42 -3.37
CA THR A 35 -11.17 -13.75 -1.93
C THR A 35 -11.69 -15.15 -1.57
N ILE A 36 -12.09 -15.96 -2.55
CA ILE A 36 -12.71 -17.26 -2.32
C ILE A 36 -11.83 -18.22 -1.50
N ASN A 37 -10.52 -18.11 -1.65
CA ASN A 37 -9.53 -18.95 -0.96
C ASN A 37 -8.83 -18.23 0.22
N GLU A 38 -9.34 -17.09 0.69
CA GLU A 38 -8.69 -16.26 1.71
C GLU A 38 -8.32 -17.03 2.98
N HIS A 39 -9.16 -17.98 3.40
CA HIS A 39 -8.92 -18.78 4.60
C HIS A 39 -7.94 -19.93 4.40
N GLU A 40 -7.74 -20.39 3.16
CA GLU A 40 -6.89 -21.54 2.84
C GLU A 40 -5.50 -21.07 2.37
N ASP A 41 -5.44 -19.97 1.64
CA ASP A 41 -4.22 -19.36 1.08
C ASP A 41 -4.27 -17.83 1.19
N LEU A 42 -3.99 -17.32 2.39
CA LEU A 42 -3.98 -15.90 2.67
C LEU A 42 -2.93 -15.16 1.83
N ASP A 43 -1.72 -15.70 1.74
CA ASP A 43 -0.60 -15.08 1.03
C ASP A 43 -0.86 -15.03 -0.48
N GLY A 44 -1.31 -16.13 -1.08
CA GLY A 44 -1.68 -16.17 -2.49
C GLY A 44 -2.85 -15.24 -2.81
N THR A 45 -3.83 -15.14 -1.92
CA THR A 45 -4.95 -14.21 -2.04
C THR A 45 -4.48 -12.75 -2.00
N CYS A 46 -3.58 -12.38 -1.07
CA CYS A 46 -2.98 -11.05 -1.04
C CYS A 46 -2.23 -10.71 -2.34
N VAL A 47 -1.43 -11.64 -2.85
CA VAL A 47 -0.73 -11.48 -4.14
C VAL A 47 -1.71 -11.25 -5.28
N ALA A 48 -2.77 -12.06 -5.35
CA ALA A 48 -3.79 -11.95 -6.39
C ALA A 48 -4.54 -10.61 -6.33
N LEU A 49 -4.88 -10.15 -5.12
CA LEU A 49 -5.54 -8.85 -4.89
C LEU A 49 -4.67 -7.68 -5.34
N VAL A 50 -3.38 -7.65 -4.97
CA VAL A 50 -2.46 -6.58 -5.39
C VAL A 50 -2.35 -6.54 -6.92
N ARG A 51 -2.20 -7.70 -7.57
CA ARG A 51 -2.13 -7.79 -9.03
C ARG A 51 -3.42 -7.32 -9.71
N ALA A 52 -4.57 -7.80 -9.24
CA ALA A 52 -5.86 -7.41 -9.80
C ALA A 52 -6.14 -5.91 -9.64
N LEU A 53 -5.79 -5.33 -8.49
CA LEU A 53 -5.88 -3.88 -8.27
C LEU A 53 -4.91 -3.10 -9.16
N GLY A 54 -3.72 -3.65 -9.42
CA GLY A 54 -2.73 -3.09 -10.35
C GLY A 54 -3.21 -3.13 -11.79
N ASP A 55 -3.68 -4.26 -12.26
CA ASP A 55 -4.23 -4.45 -13.62
C ASP A 55 -5.44 -3.52 -13.88
N ALA A 56 -6.23 -3.25 -12.84
CA ALA A 56 -7.33 -2.30 -12.90
C ALA A 56 -6.90 -0.83 -12.70
N GLY A 57 -5.61 -0.56 -12.44
CA GLY A 57 -5.03 0.77 -12.27
C GLY A 57 -5.25 1.42 -10.91
N PHE A 58 -5.83 0.71 -9.94
CA PHE A 58 -6.11 1.29 -8.62
C PHE A 58 -4.87 1.47 -7.75
N THR A 59 -3.87 0.58 -7.84
CA THR A 59 -2.60 0.75 -7.11
C THR A 59 -1.81 1.98 -7.55
N GLY A 60 -2.05 2.47 -8.76
CA GLY A 60 -1.48 3.72 -9.26
C GLY A 60 -1.85 4.96 -8.44
N TYR A 61 -2.93 4.91 -7.67
CA TYR A 61 -3.28 6.01 -6.75
C TYR A 61 -2.42 6.05 -5.47
N ALA A 62 -1.73 4.97 -5.16
CA ALA A 62 -0.80 4.89 -4.02
C ALA A 62 0.60 5.46 -4.34
N VAL A 63 0.86 5.83 -5.60
CA VAL A 63 2.15 6.30 -6.11
C VAL A 63 1.96 7.63 -6.85
N PRO A 64 2.89 8.62 -6.72
CA PRO A 64 2.82 9.86 -7.50
C PRO A 64 3.16 9.61 -8.98
N ALA A 65 2.76 10.54 -9.87
CA ALA A 65 2.99 10.44 -11.32
C ALA A 65 4.48 10.33 -11.69
N SER A 66 5.38 10.91 -10.91
CA SER A 66 6.84 10.73 -11.09
C SER A 66 7.28 9.27 -10.98
N GLY A 67 6.51 8.43 -10.28
CA GLY A 67 6.71 7.00 -10.16
C GLY A 67 5.75 6.16 -11.01
N GLY A 68 5.04 6.74 -11.96
CA GLY A 68 4.07 6.05 -12.81
C GLY A 68 2.65 5.97 -12.24
N GLY A 69 2.35 6.72 -11.17
CA GLY A 69 1.03 6.77 -10.56
C GLY A 69 0.05 7.71 -11.26
N ASN A 70 -1.17 7.77 -10.74
CA ASN A 70 -2.32 8.42 -11.38
C ASN A 70 -2.42 9.93 -11.12
N HIS A 71 -1.77 10.47 -10.09
CA HIS A 71 -1.81 11.88 -9.71
C HIS A 71 -0.40 12.45 -9.53
N GLU A 72 -0.22 13.73 -9.83
CA GLU A 72 1.08 14.42 -9.61
C GLU A 72 1.56 14.30 -8.16
N LYS A 73 0.63 14.37 -7.21
CA LYS A 73 0.88 14.21 -5.77
C LYS A 73 -0.13 13.25 -5.19
N LEU A 74 0.24 12.57 -4.11
CA LEU A 74 -0.68 11.73 -3.36
C LEU A 74 -1.85 12.58 -2.84
N ASP A 75 -3.07 12.24 -3.25
CA ASP A 75 -4.30 12.84 -2.73
C ASP A 75 -4.88 11.95 -1.64
N VAL A 76 -4.83 12.44 -0.40
CA VAL A 76 -5.31 11.71 0.79
C VAL A 76 -6.80 11.39 0.68
N ARG A 77 -7.61 12.27 0.08
CA ARG A 77 -9.06 12.03 -0.13
C ARG A 77 -9.28 10.83 -1.04
N THR A 78 -8.54 10.77 -2.15
CA THR A 78 -8.54 9.63 -3.07
C THR A 78 -8.17 8.34 -2.35
N LEU A 79 -7.09 8.35 -1.55
CA LEU A 79 -6.66 7.17 -0.77
C LEU A 79 -7.74 6.72 0.22
N CYS A 80 -8.38 7.65 0.93
CA CYS A 80 -9.47 7.34 1.86
C CYS A 80 -10.67 6.70 1.14
N ILE A 81 -11.07 7.23 -0.02
CA ILE A 81 -12.18 6.70 -0.82
C ILE A 81 -11.88 5.27 -1.28
N ILE A 82 -10.68 5.02 -1.80
CA ILE A 82 -10.29 3.69 -2.26
C ILE A 82 -10.33 2.71 -1.08
N ARG A 83 -9.72 3.06 0.04
CA ARG A 83 -9.66 2.21 1.23
C ARG A 83 -11.04 1.91 1.78
N GLU A 84 -11.89 2.92 1.94
CA GLU A 84 -13.25 2.74 2.42
C GLU A 84 -14.07 1.86 1.46
N THR A 85 -13.96 2.09 0.17
CA THR A 85 -14.69 1.31 -0.83
C THR A 85 -14.24 -0.16 -0.81
N LEU A 86 -12.93 -0.42 -0.84
CA LEU A 86 -12.40 -1.79 -0.76
C LEU A 86 -12.80 -2.49 0.55
N ALA A 87 -12.70 -1.79 1.70
CA ALA A 87 -13.02 -2.37 3.00
C ALA A 87 -14.49 -2.81 3.13
N ARG A 88 -15.41 -2.18 2.39
CA ARG A 88 -16.81 -2.60 2.34
C ARG A 88 -17.02 -3.96 1.67
N HIS A 89 -16.14 -4.31 0.72
CA HIS A 89 -16.20 -5.57 -0.02
C HIS A 89 -15.28 -6.63 0.59
N SER A 90 -14.06 -6.26 0.98
CA SER A 90 -13.08 -7.14 1.61
C SER A 90 -12.08 -6.33 2.43
N ALA A 91 -11.94 -6.65 3.71
CA ALA A 91 -10.92 -6.08 4.57
C ALA A 91 -9.50 -6.40 4.06
N LEU A 92 -9.30 -7.59 3.49
CA LEU A 92 -8.03 -7.99 2.92
C LEU A 92 -7.67 -7.17 1.67
N ALA A 93 -8.66 -6.80 0.85
CA ALA A 93 -8.43 -5.96 -0.33
C ALA A 93 -8.04 -4.53 0.06
N ASP A 94 -8.70 -3.92 1.07
CA ASP A 94 -8.26 -2.64 1.63
C ASP A 94 -6.82 -2.72 2.12
N PHE A 95 -6.52 -3.78 2.85
CA PHE A 95 -5.20 -4.00 3.41
C PHE A 95 -4.14 -4.18 2.32
N ALA A 96 -4.41 -5.01 1.30
CA ALA A 96 -3.54 -5.22 0.16
C ALA A 96 -3.21 -3.90 -0.54
N PHE A 97 -4.20 -3.03 -0.76
CA PHE A 97 -4.00 -1.69 -1.31
C PHE A 97 -3.20 -0.78 -0.38
N ALA A 98 -3.58 -0.68 0.90
CA ALA A 98 -2.97 0.22 1.86
C ALA A 98 -1.46 -0.01 2.02
N MET A 99 -1.04 -1.27 2.00
CA MET A 99 0.36 -1.65 2.14
C MET A 99 1.23 -1.18 0.97
N GLN A 100 0.67 -1.03 -0.24
CA GLN A 100 1.42 -0.50 -1.38
C GLN A 100 1.87 0.94 -1.13
N GLY A 101 0.95 1.80 -0.68
CA GLY A 101 1.26 3.19 -0.35
C GLY A 101 2.13 3.34 0.89
N LEU A 102 1.89 2.51 1.92
CA LEU A 102 2.63 2.58 3.17
C LEU A 102 4.10 2.15 3.00
N GLY A 103 4.35 1.06 2.28
CA GLY A 103 5.69 0.56 2.04
C GLY A 103 6.49 1.41 1.03
N SER A 104 5.86 1.90 -0.02
CA SER A 104 6.50 2.73 -1.05
C SER A 104 6.55 4.23 -0.71
N GLY A 105 5.73 4.70 0.23
CA GLY A 105 5.57 6.11 0.56
C GLY A 105 6.87 6.89 0.81
N PRO A 106 7.84 6.39 1.55
CA PRO A 106 9.10 7.10 1.74
C PRO A 106 9.94 7.26 0.48
N ILE A 107 9.87 6.29 -0.45
CA ILE A 107 10.51 6.42 -1.75
C ILE A 107 9.80 7.50 -2.56
N SER A 108 8.47 7.54 -2.50
CA SER A 108 7.65 8.57 -3.15
C SER A 108 7.97 9.98 -2.64
N LEU A 109 8.23 10.14 -1.35
CA LEU A 109 8.41 11.43 -0.70
C LEU A 109 9.87 11.91 -0.66
N TYR A 110 10.83 10.98 -0.54
CA TYR A 110 12.22 11.31 -0.23
C TYR A 110 13.23 10.49 -1.04
N GLY A 111 12.78 9.55 -1.87
CA GLY A 111 13.67 8.75 -2.70
C GLY A 111 14.35 9.59 -3.79
N SER A 112 15.59 9.21 -4.15
CA SER A 112 16.23 9.74 -5.33
C SER A 112 15.46 9.37 -6.60
N GLU A 113 15.67 10.09 -7.70
CA GLU A 113 15.07 9.77 -9.01
C GLU A 113 15.34 8.32 -9.43
N GLN A 114 16.54 7.83 -9.17
CA GLN A 114 16.91 6.44 -9.42
C GLN A 114 16.07 5.46 -8.59
N GLN A 115 15.86 5.74 -7.30
CA GLN A 115 15.04 4.90 -6.44
C GLN A 115 13.57 4.94 -6.87
N GLN A 116 13.04 6.12 -7.18
CA GLN A 116 11.67 6.26 -7.69
C GLN A 116 11.47 5.46 -8.97
N THR A 117 12.37 5.60 -9.94
CA THR A 117 12.31 4.87 -11.22
C THR A 117 12.39 3.35 -11.02
N ASN A 118 13.26 2.88 -10.12
CA ASN A 118 13.50 1.45 -9.94
C ASN A 118 12.36 0.72 -9.24
N TYR A 119 11.60 1.41 -8.38
CA TYR A 119 10.64 0.74 -7.49
C TYR A 119 9.19 1.16 -7.71
N LEU A 120 8.91 2.45 -7.90
CA LEU A 120 7.54 2.96 -7.82
C LEU A 120 6.66 2.51 -8.98
N ASN A 121 7.19 2.46 -10.19
CA ASN A 121 6.41 2.05 -11.36
C ASN A 121 5.88 0.61 -11.21
N ALA A 122 6.71 -0.31 -10.72
CA ALA A 122 6.29 -1.69 -10.50
C ALA A 122 5.26 -1.83 -9.37
N VAL A 123 5.31 -0.96 -8.34
CA VAL A 123 4.29 -0.87 -7.29
C VAL A 123 2.98 -0.29 -7.86
N ALA A 124 3.06 0.78 -8.66
CA ALA A 124 1.89 1.37 -9.31
C ALA A 124 1.14 0.40 -10.22
N LEU A 125 1.86 -0.53 -10.86
CA LEU A 125 1.30 -1.58 -11.71
C LEU A 125 0.91 -2.86 -10.96
N GLY A 126 1.01 -2.90 -9.62
CA GLY A 126 0.74 -4.10 -8.82
C GLY A 126 1.69 -5.29 -9.08
N GLN A 127 2.83 -5.03 -9.73
CA GLN A 127 3.84 -6.04 -10.08
C GLN A 127 4.80 -6.34 -8.92
N LYS A 128 4.94 -5.39 -7.99
CA LYS A 128 5.72 -5.54 -6.76
C LYS A 128 4.89 -5.25 -5.54
N ILE A 129 5.04 -6.10 -4.54
CA ILE A 129 4.35 -6.01 -3.25
C ILE A 129 5.24 -5.31 -2.25
N SER A 130 4.67 -4.34 -1.54
CA SER A 130 5.38 -3.57 -0.52
C SER A 130 5.04 -4.03 0.90
N ALA A 131 6.04 -3.95 1.79
CA ALA A 131 5.88 -4.13 3.22
C ALA A 131 6.50 -2.97 4.00
N PHE A 132 5.97 -2.71 5.19
CA PHE A 132 6.45 -1.68 6.09
C PHE A 132 6.84 -2.28 7.45
N SER A 133 8.14 -2.33 7.73
CA SER A 133 8.73 -2.94 8.91
C SER A 133 9.04 -1.87 9.97
N LEU A 134 8.08 -1.61 10.87
CA LEU A 134 8.20 -0.60 11.93
C LEU A 134 8.33 -1.24 13.30
N SER A 135 7.32 -2.00 13.74
CA SER A 135 7.18 -2.52 15.09
C SER A 135 8.30 -3.51 15.45
N GLU A 136 8.68 -3.48 16.71
CA GLU A 136 9.64 -4.44 17.32
C GLU A 136 9.00 -5.08 18.55
N PRO A 137 9.53 -6.19 19.08
CA PRO A 137 8.97 -6.84 20.25
C PRO A 137 8.78 -5.90 21.46
N ASN A 138 9.66 -4.89 21.59
CA ASN A 138 9.67 -3.94 22.70
C ASN A 138 9.35 -2.49 22.26
N ALA A 139 9.02 -2.26 21.00
CA ALA A 139 8.72 -0.93 20.45
C ALA A 139 7.50 -0.99 19.54
N GLY A 140 6.33 -0.66 20.10
CA GLY A 140 5.07 -0.51 19.37
C GLY A 140 4.71 0.96 19.18
N SER A 141 3.81 1.48 20.03
CA SER A 141 3.40 2.89 19.97
C SER A 141 4.55 3.87 20.28
N ASP A 142 5.47 3.47 21.15
CA ASP A 142 6.72 4.20 21.36
C ASP A 142 7.76 3.81 20.30
N VAL A 143 7.65 4.43 19.14
CA VAL A 143 8.55 4.20 18.00
C VAL A 143 9.99 4.66 18.31
N ALA A 144 10.16 5.58 19.27
CA ALA A 144 11.49 6.05 19.67
C ALA A 144 12.28 5.00 20.46
N ALA A 145 11.59 4.01 21.04
CA ALA A 145 12.22 2.89 21.75
C ALA A 145 12.74 1.78 20.81
N MET A 146 12.69 1.95 19.48
CA MET A 146 13.21 0.94 18.56
C MET A 146 14.73 0.73 18.73
N THR A 147 15.16 -0.49 18.50
CA THR A 147 16.56 -0.93 18.64
C THR A 147 17.18 -1.45 17.35
N CYS A 148 16.36 -1.75 16.35
CA CYS A 148 16.86 -2.17 15.03
C CYS A 148 17.74 -1.08 14.45
N ALA A 149 19.00 -1.41 14.16
CA ALA A 149 20.01 -0.48 13.69
C ALA A 149 20.43 -0.79 12.24
N ALA A 150 20.84 0.25 11.52
CA ALA A 150 21.50 0.16 10.23
C ALA A 150 22.88 0.77 10.35
N GLU A 151 23.92 -0.04 10.22
CA GLU A 151 25.32 0.37 10.33
C GLU A 151 26.00 0.28 8.97
N ARG A 152 26.82 1.28 8.65
CA ARG A 152 27.54 1.28 7.38
C ARG A 152 28.79 0.40 7.48
N ASP A 153 28.95 -0.51 6.51
CA ASP A 153 30.14 -1.34 6.33
C ASP A 153 30.65 -1.19 4.88
N GLY A 154 31.64 -0.34 4.69
CA GLY A 154 32.13 0.03 3.37
C GLY A 154 31.05 0.71 2.52
N ASP A 155 30.68 0.06 1.41
CA ASP A 155 29.63 0.52 0.50
C ASP A 155 28.26 -0.11 0.76
N GLU A 156 28.15 -0.96 1.80
CA GLU A 156 26.93 -1.66 2.18
C GLU A 156 26.34 -1.13 3.50
N TRP A 157 25.09 -1.51 3.78
CA TRP A 157 24.42 -1.29 5.05
C TRP A 157 24.08 -2.63 5.68
N VAL A 158 24.53 -2.82 6.91
CA VAL A 158 24.22 -4.00 7.73
C VAL A 158 23.05 -3.69 8.64
N LEU A 159 21.94 -4.43 8.49
CA LEU A 159 20.75 -4.30 9.32
C LEU A 159 20.81 -5.32 10.44
N ASN A 160 20.74 -4.84 11.69
CA ASN A 160 20.72 -5.68 12.90
C ASN A 160 19.47 -5.36 13.72
N GLY A 161 18.67 -6.38 14.03
CA GLY A 161 17.48 -6.26 14.85
C GLY A 161 16.37 -7.21 14.45
N THR A 162 15.24 -7.12 15.15
CA THR A 162 14.06 -7.94 14.92
C THR A 162 12.85 -7.04 14.77
N LYS A 163 12.12 -7.21 13.66
CA LYS A 163 10.81 -6.58 13.45
C LYS A 163 9.71 -7.61 13.69
N THR A 164 8.55 -7.15 14.16
CA THR A 164 7.42 -8.03 14.50
C THR A 164 6.11 -7.50 13.91
N TRP A 165 5.17 -8.40 13.68
CA TRP A 165 3.83 -8.08 13.16
C TRP A 165 3.88 -7.34 11.81
N ILE A 166 4.77 -7.77 10.93
CA ILE A 166 4.99 -7.11 9.65
C ILE A 166 4.09 -7.73 8.59
N SER A 167 3.14 -6.95 8.15
CA SER A 167 2.25 -7.30 7.08
C SER A 167 2.99 -7.48 5.76
N ASN A 168 2.62 -8.48 4.98
CA ASN A 168 3.28 -8.88 3.75
C ASN A 168 4.75 -9.34 3.91
N ALA A 169 5.26 -9.59 5.12
CA ALA A 169 6.67 -9.91 5.32
C ALA A 169 7.15 -11.12 4.51
N GLY A 170 6.28 -12.12 4.31
CA GLY A 170 6.59 -13.35 3.56
C GLY A 170 6.44 -13.24 2.04
N ILE A 171 5.77 -12.21 1.53
CA ILE A 171 5.41 -12.08 0.11
C ILE A 171 5.90 -10.79 -0.54
N ALA A 172 6.47 -9.84 0.23
CA ALA A 172 6.87 -8.56 -0.29
C ALA A 172 8.17 -8.63 -1.10
N ASP A 173 8.17 -7.92 -2.24
CA ASP A 173 9.36 -7.64 -3.04
C ASP A 173 10.14 -6.44 -2.52
N LEU A 174 9.45 -5.52 -1.84
CA LEU A 174 9.99 -4.28 -1.31
C LEU A 174 9.69 -4.16 0.18
N HIS A 175 10.73 -4.29 1.00
CA HIS A 175 10.64 -4.07 2.44
C HIS A 175 11.19 -2.71 2.83
N ARG A 176 10.36 -1.88 3.44
CA ARG A 176 10.82 -0.68 4.09
C ARG A 176 11.09 -0.93 5.57
N PHE A 177 12.35 -0.81 5.96
CA PHE A 177 12.76 -0.89 7.36
C PHE A 177 12.89 0.51 7.97
N ARG A 178 12.29 0.73 9.15
CA ARG A 178 12.61 1.84 10.03
C ARG A 178 13.69 1.39 11.00
N THR A 179 14.82 2.10 11.04
CA THR A 179 15.99 1.77 11.86
C THR A 179 16.54 3.03 12.54
N LEU A 180 17.33 2.83 13.59
CA LEU A 180 18.26 3.83 14.09
C LEU A 180 19.47 3.91 13.14
N GLN A 181 20.01 5.10 12.97
CA GLN A 181 21.25 5.40 12.25
C GLN A 181 22.23 6.09 13.17
#